data_319b7a9e67cd1a36ef4157f2c33240df
#
_entry.id   319b7a9e67cd1a36ef4157f2c33240df
#
_cell.length_a   1.000
_cell.length_b   1.000
_cell.length_c   1.000
_cell.angle_alpha   90.00
_cell.angle_beta   90.00
_cell.angle_gamma   90.00
#
_symmetry.space_group_name_H-M   'P 1'
#
loop_
_entity.id
_entity.type
_entity.pdbx_description
1 polymer ?
#
loop_
_entity_poly.entity_id
_entity_poly.type
_entity_poly.pdbx_seq_one_letter_code
_entity_poly.pdbx_strand_id
1 'polypeptide(L)'
;VSEENTDSHHLSTGQRFFLVDPLDGTKEFIKADDNGAFTVNIGLIENGLPVMGMVYAPARNAFYWGYQGGGAFCRETTRITPITVREVPDRGAVAVASASHLDAATTNWLADHQINQTTSIGSSLKFALVASGQADVYPRFGPTMEWDTAAGDAILRAAGGMVFHPDGEIYHYGKKDYRNTPFIAYGQLTPSAKT
;
A
#
# COMPACT_ATOMS: atom_id res chain seq x y z
N VAL A 1 6.93 -14.42 -7.78
CA VAL A 1 5.58 -14.46 -8.37
C VAL A 1 5.32 -13.10 -9.00
N SER A 2 4.84 -13.07 -10.23
CA SER A 2 4.57 -11.83 -10.96
C SER A 2 3.18 -11.88 -11.58
N GLU A 3 2.46 -10.77 -11.59
CA GLU A 3 1.14 -10.65 -12.22
C GLU A 3 1.16 -11.08 -13.69
N GLU A 4 2.11 -10.58 -14.46
CA GLU A 4 2.24 -10.83 -15.91
C GLU A 4 2.84 -12.21 -16.27
N ASN A 5 3.24 -13.01 -15.28
CA ASN A 5 3.77 -14.35 -15.48
C ASN A 5 2.91 -15.39 -14.74
N THR A 6 1.86 -15.87 -15.42
CA THR A 6 0.91 -16.84 -14.85
C THR A 6 1.55 -18.16 -14.45
N ASP A 7 2.65 -18.59 -15.09
CA ASP A 7 3.37 -19.79 -14.71
C ASP A 7 3.97 -19.67 -13.30
N SER A 8 4.32 -18.43 -12.90
CA SER A 8 4.84 -18.14 -11.56
C SER A 8 3.79 -18.30 -10.46
N HIS A 9 2.49 -18.26 -10.78
CA HIS A 9 1.42 -18.39 -9.80
C HIS A 9 1.29 -19.83 -9.25
N HIS A 10 1.84 -20.80 -9.96
CA HIS A 10 1.82 -22.21 -9.55
C HIS A 10 3.09 -22.64 -8.83
N LEU A 11 4.07 -21.75 -8.69
CA LEU A 11 5.29 -22.05 -7.97
C LEU A 11 5.02 -22.20 -6.48
N SER A 12 5.58 -23.25 -5.88
CA SER A 12 5.62 -23.35 -4.43
C SER A 12 6.57 -22.27 -3.89
N THR A 13 6.02 -21.25 -3.26
CA THR A 13 6.82 -20.22 -2.60
C THR A 13 7.42 -20.80 -1.32
N GLY A 14 8.74 -20.68 -1.18
CA GLY A 14 9.44 -20.97 0.07
C GLY A 14 9.17 -19.87 1.11
N GLN A 15 9.97 -19.86 2.17
CA GLN A 15 9.90 -18.84 3.21
C GLN A 15 10.25 -17.44 2.71
N ARG A 16 10.95 -17.34 1.56
CA ARG A 16 11.36 -16.05 0.97
C ARG A 16 11.04 -16.05 -0.52
N PHE A 17 10.31 -15.04 -0.97
CA PHE A 17 9.94 -14.88 -2.38
C PHE A 17 9.62 -13.42 -2.72
N PHE A 18 9.72 -13.09 -4.01
CA PHE A 18 9.30 -11.78 -4.53
C PHE A 18 7.85 -11.83 -5.02
N LEU A 19 7.13 -10.72 -4.76
CA LEU A 19 5.86 -10.38 -5.39
C LEU A 19 6.11 -9.16 -6.28
N VAL A 20 5.78 -9.30 -7.56
CA VAL A 20 6.08 -8.29 -8.59
C VAL A 20 4.82 -7.95 -9.37
N ASP A 21 4.52 -6.68 -9.44
CA ASP A 21 3.55 -6.12 -10.37
C ASP A 21 4.30 -5.16 -11.31
N PRO A 22 4.49 -5.57 -12.57
CA PRO A 22 5.20 -4.74 -13.54
C PRO A 22 4.41 -3.52 -14.00
N LEU A 23 3.08 -3.50 -13.82
CA LEU A 23 2.23 -2.40 -14.25
C LEU A 23 0.91 -2.33 -13.45
N ASP A 24 1.00 -1.90 -12.19
CA ASP A 24 -0.19 -1.58 -11.38
C ASP A 24 -0.83 -0.27 -11.87
N GLY A 25 -2.15 -0.29 -12.04
CA GLY A 25 -2.88 0.86 -12.58
C GLY A 25 -2.95 0.86 -14.12
N THR A 26 -3.17 -0.29 -14.73
CA THR A 26 -3.30 -0.44 -16.19
C THR A 26 -4.35 0.49 -16.79
N LYS A 27 -5.45 0.77 -16.08
CA LYS A 27 -6.49 1.72 -16.54
C LYS A 27 -5.95 3.15 -16.62
N GLU A 28 -5.18 3.57 -15.63
CA GLU A 28 -4.53 4.88 -15.56
C GLU A 28 -3.46 5.01 -16.66
N PHE A 29 -2.70 3.94 -16.90
CA PHE A 29 -1.71 3.88 -17.97
C PHE A 29 -2.35 4.02 -19.36
N ILE A 30 -3.46 3.29 -19.64
CA ILE A 30 -4.15 3.33 -20.95
C ILE A 30 -4.81 4.69 -21.18
N LYS A 31 -5.38 5.30 -20.13
CA LYS A 31 -6.03 6.61 -20.27
C LYS A 31 -5.06 7.74 -20.54
N ALA A 32 -3.77 7.53 -20.29
CA ALA A 32 -2.72 8.54 -20.41
C ALA A 32 -3.14 9.87 -19.74
N ASP A 33 -3.86 9.76 -18.61
CA ASP A 33 -4.29 10.94 -17.88
C ASP A 33 -3.07 11.61 -17.22
N ASP A 34 -3.15 12.93 -17.05
CA ASP A 34 -2.05 13.73 -16.47
C ASP A 34 -1.70 13.36 -15.03
N ASN A 35 -2.48 12.47 -14.39
CA ASN A 35 -2.24 12.02 -13.05
C ASN A 35 -1.10 10.98 -12.93
N GLY A 36 -0.81 10.25 -14.02
CA GLY A 36 0.31 9.31 -14.07
C GLY A 36 0.37 8.34 -12.88
N ALA A 37 -0.79 7.88 -12.41
CA ALA A 37 -0.90 7.09 -11.19
C ALA A 37 -0.79 5.58 -11.47
N PHE A 38 0.17 5.18 -12.31
CA PHE A 38 0.55 3.79 -12.51
C PHE A 38 1.95 3.54 -11.94
N THR A 39 2.20 2.33 -11.46
CA THR A 39 3.44 2.01 -10.75
C THR A 39 4.01 0.66 -11.16
N VAL A 40 5.31 0.50 -10.95
CA VAL A 40 6.01 -0.79 -10.92
C VAL A 40 6.27 -1.13 -9.46
N ASN A 41 5.85 -2.31 -9.03
CA ASN A 41 5.93 -2.73 -7.64
C ASN A 41 6.79 -3.99 -7.48
N ILE A 42 7.72 -3.98 -6.54
CA ILE A 42 8.54 -5.15 -6.18
C ILE A 42 8.58 -5.26 -4.66
N GLY A 43 8.01 -6.32 -4.12
CA GLY A 43 8.03 -6.63 -2.69
C GLY A 43 8.76 -7.92 -2.41
N LEU A 44 9.64 -7.94 -1.41
CA LEU A 44 10.28 -9.14 -0.88
C LEU A 44 9.53 -9.59 0.38
N ILE A 45 9.04 -10.80 0.35
CA ILE A 45 8.38 -11.46 1.48
C ILE A 45 9.35 -12.44 2.14
N GLU A 46 9.39 -12.41 3.46
CA GLU A 46 10.10 -13.38 4.28
C GLU A 46 9.21 -13.84 5.44
N ASN A 47 8.99 -15.15 5.55
CA ASN A 47 8.12 -15.75 6.57
C ASN A 47 6.72 -15.12 6.65
N GLY A 48 6.14 -14.80 5.48
CA GLY A 48 4.81 -14.18 5.37
C GLY A 48 4.76 -12.67 5.64
N LEU A 49 5.89 -12.02 5.93
CA LEU A 49 5.95 -10.57 6.16
C LEU A 49 6.73 -9.86 5.05
N PRO A 50 6.32 -8.65 4.66
CA PRO A 50 7.04 -7.87 3.67
C PRO A 50 8.25 -7.18 4.34
N VAL A 51 9.46 -7.55 3.92
CA VAL A 51 10.71 -7.07 4.52
C VAL A 51 11.43 -6.01 3.69
N MET A 52 11.12 -5.91 2.40
CA MET A 52 11.63 -4.87 1.50
C MET A 52 10.57 -4.56 0.43
N GLY A 53 10.46 -3.31 0.06
CA GLY A 53 9.56 -2.85 -1.01
C GLY A 53 10.14 -1.73 -1.85
N MET A 54 9.79 -1.75 -3.13
CA MET A 54 10.08 -0.70 -4.10
C MET A 54 8.82 -0.40 -4.92
N VAL A 55 8.47 0.88 -5.00
CA VAL A 55 7.36 1.39 -5.82
C VAL A 55 7.91 2.51 -6.70
N TYR A 56 7.85 2.33 -8.00
CA TYR A 56 8.26 3.34 -8.96
C TYR A 56 7.06 3.86 -9.74
N ALA A 57 6.86 5.17 -9.74
CA ALA A 57 5.83 5.87 -10.52
C ALA A 57 6.50 6.62 -11.69
N PRO A 58 6.59 6.00 -12.90
CA PRO A 58 7.38 6.53 -14.01
C PRO A 58 6.93 7.92 -14.46
N ALA A 59 5.63 8.13 -14.61
CA ALA A 59 5.08 9.41 -15.08
C ALA A 59 5.29 10.57 -14.10
N ARG A 60 5.52 10.27 -12.82
CA ARG A 60 5.82 11.25 -11.77
C ARG A 60 7.30 11.39 -11.50
N ASN A 61 8.14 10.56 -12.13
CA ASN A 61 9.56 10.42 -11.80
C ASN A 61 9.81 10.28 -10.29
N ALA A 62 8.92 9.55 -9.62
CA ALA A 62 8.95 9.33 -8.18
C ALA A 62 9.26 7.86 -7.88
N PHE A 63 10.18 7.62 -6.98
CA PHE A 63 10.62 6.29 -6.57
C PHE A 63 10.60 6.20 -5.04
N TYR A 64 9.85 5.25 -4.52
CA TYR A 64 9.71 4.96 -3.09
C TYR A 64 10.33 3.61 -2.79
N TRP A 65 11.07 3.49 -1.69
CA TRP A 65 11.58 2.21 -1.22
C TRP A 65 11.71 2.20 0.30
N GLY A 66 11.69 1.02 0.87
CA GLY A 66 11.89 0.82 2.29
C GLY A 66 12.24 -0.63 2.59
N TYR A 67 12.95 -0.85 3.68
CA TYR A 67 13.32 -2.18 4.13
C TYR A 67 13.40 -2.25 5.65
N GLN A 68 13.16 -3.43 6.17
CA GLN A 68 13.15 -3.69 7.61
C GLN A 68 14.49 -3.29 8.26
N GLY A 69 14.41 -2.42 9.26
CA GLY A 69 15.58 -1.91 9.99
C GLY A 69 16.38 -0.80 9.29
N GLY A 70 16.04 -0.45 8.04
CA GLY A 70 16.76 0.59 7.28
C GLY A 70 15.97 1.86 7.02
N GLY A 71 14.67 1.88 7.36
CA GLY A 71 13.79 3.02 7.11
C GLY A 71 13.22 3.06 5.69
N ALA A 72 12.47 4.11 5.41
CA ALA A 72 11.82 4.35 4.14
C ALA A 72 12.28 5.67 3.51
N PHE A 73 12.30 5.71 2.20
CA PHE A 73 12.83 6.83 1.42
C PHE A 73 11.98 7.10 0.19
N CYS A 74 11.98 8.35 -0.24
CA CYS A 74 11.44 8.78 -1.51
C CYS A 74 12.51 9.52 -2.32
N ARG A 75 12.57 9.26 -3.62
CA ARG A 75 13.31 10.08 -4.57
C ARG A 75 12.32 10.72 -5.54
N GLU A 76 12.23 12.01 -5.51
CA GLU A 76 11.55 12.82 -6.52
C GLU A 76 12.61 13.59 -7.32
N THR A 77 12.56 13.44 -8.64
CA THR A 77 13.62 13.95 -9.52
C THR A 77 15.01 13.42 -9.16
N THR A 78 15.86 14.21 -8.52
CA THR A 78 17.21 13.83 -8.09
C THR A 78 17.40 13.81 -6.57
N ARG A 79 16.43 14.31 -5.81
CA ARG A 79 16.53 14.43 -4.35
C ARG A 79 16.02 13.17 -3.67
N ILE A 80 16.83 12.57 -2.82
CA ILE A 80 16.45 11.49 -1.92
C ILE A 80 16.09 12.10 -0.56
N THR A 81 14.91 11.74 -0.04
CA THR A 81 14.41 12.22 1.25
C THR A 81 13.95 11.01 2.07
N PRO A 82 14.34 10.88 3.35
CA PRO A 82 13.72 9.92 4.24
C PRO A 82 12.25 10.28 4.44
N ILE A 83 11.40 9.26 4.50
CA ILE A 83 9.97 9.42 4.76
C ILE A 83 9.57 8.65 6.01
N THR A 84 8.59 9.18 6.73
CA THR A 84 8.04 8.58 7.94
C THR A 84 6.57 8.93 8.03
N VAL A 85 5.79 8.05 8.67
CA VAL A 85 4.40 8.33 9.01
C VAL A 85 4.33 9.53 9.96
N ARG A 86 3.20 10.23 9.96
CA ARG A 86 2.98 11.41 10.81
C ARG A 86 2.02 11.11 11.96
N GLU A 87 2.08 11.93 12.99
CA GLU A 87 1.00 12.03 13.98
C GLU A 87 -0.29 12.54 13.31
N VAL A 88 -1.42 12.00 13.77
CA VAL A 88 -2.73 12.44 13.26
C VAL A 88 -2.94 13.91 13.60
N PRO A 89 -3.25 14.74 12.61
CA PRO A 89 -3.49 16.18 12.87
C PRO A 89 -4.70 16.43 13.78
N ASP A 90 -4.70 17.51 14.55
CA ASP A 90 -5.82 17.93 15.41
C ASP A 90 -7.15 18.08 14.64
N ARG A 91 -7.09 18.41 13.36
CA ARG A 91 -8.26 18.50 12.46
C ARG A 91 -8.86 17.15 12.06
N GLY A 92 -8.30 16.04 12.56
CA GLY A 92 -8.70 14.68 12.27
C GLY A 92 -7.88 13.98 11.20
N ALA A 93 -8.03 12.66 11.14
CA ALA A 93 -7.31 11.81 10.21
C ALA A 93 -7.75 12.02 8.76
N VAL A 94 -6.81 11.88 7.83
CA VAL A 94 -7.03 11.88 6.38
C VAL A 94 -6.89 10.45 5.87
N ALA A 95 -7.94 9.91 5.24
CA ALA A 95 -7.89 8.61 4.59
C ALA A 95 -7.52 8.72 3.10
N VAL A 96 -6.75 7.75 2.62
CA VAL A 96 -6.61 7.54 1.18
C VAL A 96 -7.74 6.63 0.71
N ALA A 97 -8.51 7.10 -0.26
CA ALA A 97 -9.61 6.34 -0.84
C ALA A 97 -9.51 6.34 -2.37
N SER A 98 -10.10 5.34 -3.02
CA SER A 98 -10.15 5.32 -4.48
C SER A 98 -11.24 6.27 -4.96
N ALA A 99 -10.94 7.19 -5.88
CA ALA A 99 -11.94 8.07 -6.48
C ALA A 99 -12.99 7.30 -7.31
N SER A 100 -12.61 6.15 -7.86
CA SER A 100 -13.45 5.37 -8.78
C SER A 100 -14.04 4.09 -8.18
N HIS A 101 -13.60 3.68 -6.98
CA HIS A 101 -13.94 2.40 -6.36
C HIS A 101 -14.15 2.53 -4.86
N LEU A 102 -14.85 3.57 -4.41
CA LEU A 102 -15.27 3.69 -3.02
C LEU A 102 -16.47 2.76 -2.82
N ASP A 103 -16.22 1.56 -2.31
CA ASP A 103 -17.28 0.60 -1.99
C ASP A 103 -18.00 0.98 -0.68
N ALA A 104 -19.19 0.39 -0.48
CA ALA A 104 -20.01 0.68 0.69
C ALA A 104 -19.30 0.29 2.01
N ALA A 105 -18.50 -0.78 2.01
CA ALA A 105 -17.80 -1.24 3.20
C ALA A 105 -16.72 -0.22 3.61
N THR A 106 -15.96 0.32 2.65
CA THR A 106 -15.00 1.40 2.89
C THR A 106 -15.70 2.65 3.41
N THR A 107 -16.83 3.04 2.80
CA THR A 107 -17.60 4.22 3.23
C THR A 107 -18.11 4.06 4.66
N ASN A 108 -18.67 2.91 5.00
CA ASN A 108 -19.16 2.63 6.35
C ASN A 108 -18.00 2.64 7.37
N TRP A 109 -16.88 2.01 7.03
CA TRP A 109 -15.72 1.99 7.91
C TRP A 109 -15.20 3.40 8.21
N LEU A 110 -15.11 4.28 7.20
CA LEU A 110 -14.71 5.69 7.39
C LEU A 110 -15.68 6.43 8.31
N ALA A 111 -16.99 6.21 8.13
CA ALA A 111 -18.03 6.84 8.97
C ALA A 111 -17.93 6.35 10.42
N ASP A 112 -17.80 5.04 10.65
CA ASP A 112 -17.67 4.43 11.99
C ASP A 112 -16.43 4.95 12.75
N HIS A 113 -15.35 5.31 12.01
CA HIS A 113 -14.13 5.87 12.58
C HIS A 113 -14.09 7.40 12.57
N GLN A 114 -15.21 8.06 12.19
CA GLN A 114 -15.34 9.54 12.13
C GLN A 114 -14.29 10.21 11.23
N ILE A 115 -13.85 9.52 10.18
CA ILE A 115 -12.87 10.04 9.22
C ILE A 115 -13.60 10.70 8.05
N ASN A 116 -13.63 12.03 8.06
CA ASN A 116 -14.38 12.85 7.11
C ASN A 116 -13.49 13.46 6.00
N GLN A 117 -12.17 13.36 6.15
CA GLN A 117 -11.23 13.90 5.17
C GLN A 117 -10.66 12.76 4.34
N THR A 118 -10.79 12.88 3.02
CA THR A 118 -10.25 11.89 2.08
C THR A 118 -9.38 12.56 1.02
N THR A 119 -8.35 11.84 0.60
CA THR A 119 -7.56 12.14 -0.60
C THR A 119 -7.59 10.94 -1.53
N SER A 120 -7.35 11.14 -2.82
CA SER A 120 -7.42 10.07 -3.81
C SER A 120 -6.21 10.06 -4.71
N ILE A 121 -5.69 8.86 -4.91
CA ILE A 121 -4.63 8.57 -5.87
C ILE A 121 -4.79 7.13 -6.37
N GLY A 122 -4.31 6.83 -7.59
CA GLY A 122 -4.30 5.48 -8.17
C GLY A 122 -3.19 4.58 -7.60
N SER A 123 -3.25 3.31 -7.93
CA SER A 123 -2.26 2.24 -7.71
C SER A 123 -1.66 2.17 -6.29
N SER A 124 -0.48 1.62 -6.15
CA SER A 124 0.29 1.48 -4.89
C SER A 124 0.75 2.80 -4.29
N LEU A 125 0.60 3.93 -4.99
CA LEU A 125 0.88 5.26 -4.44
C LEU A 125 0.04 5.58 -3.20
N LYS A 126 -1.06 4.89 -2.96
CA LYS A 126 -1.86 5.01 -1.74
C LYS A 126 -1.05 4.71 -0.48
N PHE A 127 -0.23 3.67 -0.52
CA PHE A 127 0.71 3.34 0.57
C PHE A 127 1.78 4.42 0.73
N ALA A 128 2.29 4.97 -0.38
CA ALA A 128 3.30 6.01 -0.36
C ALA A 128 2.79 7.29 0.33
N LEU A 129 1.51 7.68 0.12
CA LEU A 129 0.91 8.81 0.80
C LEU A 129 0.85 8.61 2.33
N VAL A 130 0.51 7.41 2.80
CA VAL A 130 0.50 7.11 4.23
C VAL A 130 1.93 7.05 4.77
N ALA A 131 2.84 6.36 4.09
CA ALA A 131 4.24 6.22 4.49
C ALA A 131 5.00 7.56 4.55
N SER A 132 4.63 8.53 3.71
CA SER A 132 5.24 9.86 3.68
C SER A 132 4.53 10.89 4.56
N GLY A 133 3.54 10.48 5.35
CA GLY A 133 2.78 11.37 6.24
C GLY A 133 1.87 12.36 5.51
N GLN A 134 1.51 12.13 4.26
CA GLN A 134 0.54 12.94 3.52
C GLN A 134 -0.90 12.53 3.82
N ALA A 135 -1.09 11.27 4.24
CA ALA A 135 -2.34 10.74 4.75
C ALA A 135 -2.07 9.89 6.00
N ASP A 136 -3.12 9.45 6.68
CA ASP A 136 -3.03 8.78 7.98
C ASP A 136 -3.47 7.31 7.91
N VAL A 137 -4.35 6.97 6.96
CA VAL A 137 -4.90 5.61 6.82
C VAL A 137 -5.34 5.30 5.39
N TYR A 138 -5.22 4.03 5.01
CA TYR A 138 -5.74 3.51 3.74
C TYR A 138 -6.53 2.24 3.99
N PRO A 139 -7.88 2.33 4.14
CA PRO A 139 -8.77 1.17 4.21
C PRO A 139 -9.04 0.61 2.81
N ARG A 140 -9.03 -0.72 2.67
CA ARG A 140 -9.36 -1.42 1.44
C ARG A 140 -10.18 -2.67 1.71
N PHE A 141 -11.44 -2.66 1.28
CA PHE A 141 -12.36 -3.79 1.37
C PHE A 141 -12.61 -4.47 0.02
N GLY A 142 -12.42 -3.74 -1.06
CA GLY A 142 -12.52 -4.30 -2.41
C GLY A 142 -11.34 -5.21 -2.77
N PRO A 143 -11.50 -6.06 -3.79
CA PRO A 143 -10.49 -7.05 -4.17
C PRO A 143 -9.19 -6.40 -4.67
N THR A 144 -8.06 -7.02 -4.31
CA THR A 144 -6.72 -6.73 -4.81
C THR A 144 -5.89 -8.01 -4.76
N MET A 145 -4.73 -8.00 -5.38
CA MET A 145 -3.77 -9.10 -5.34
C MET A 145 -2.58 -8.75 -4.43
N GLU A 146 -1.84 -9.76 -4.00
CA GLU A 146 -0.68 -9.55 -3.10
C GLU A 146 0.42 -8.71 -3.75
N TRP A 147 0.63 -8.82 -5.05
CA TRP A 147 1.62 -8.02 -5.78
C TRP A 147 1.25 -6.53 -5.88
N ASP A 148 -0.05 -6.16 -5.75
CA ASP A 148 -0.51 -4.76 -5.68
C ASP A 148 -0.11 -4.10 -4.34
N THR A 149 0.15 -4.89 -3.30
CA THR A 149 0.23 -4.37 -1.92
C THR A 149 1.56 -4.60 -1.23
N ALA A 150 2.26 -5.69 -1.54
CA ALA A 150 3.46 -6.13 -0.82
C ALA A 150 4.57 -5.08 -0.76
N ALA A 151 4.84 -4.41 -1.88
CA ALA A 151 5.85 -3.36 -1.96
C ALA A 151 5.46 -2.15 -1.11
N GLY A 152 4.21 -1.70 -1.23
CA GLY A 152 3.69 -0.56 -0.47
C GLY A 152 3.63 -0.83 1.03
N ASP A 153 3.23 -2.02 1.45
CA ASP A 153 3.21 -2.45 2.85
C ASP A 153 4.63 -2.46 3.44
N ALA A 154 5.62 -3.02 2.73
CA ALA A 154 7.01 -3.00 3.19
C ALA A 154 7.52 -1.57 3.41
N ILE A 155 7.23 -0.64 2.48
CA ILE A 155 7.60 0.76 2.61
C ILE A 155 6.91 1.40 3.80
N LEU A 156 5.60 1.15 3.98
CA LEU A 156 4.83 1.68 5.09
C LEU A 156 5.36 1.21 6.44
N ARG A 157 5.66 -0.09 6.60
CA ARG A 157 6.27 -0.64 7.82
C ARG A 157 7.65 -0.04 8.08
N ALA A 158 8.46 0.12 7.06
CA ALA A 158 9.76 0.76 7.18
C ALA A 158 9.66 2.25 7.57
N ALA A 159 8.55 2.91 7.22
CA ALA A 159 8.24 4.29 7.62
C ALA A 159 7.63 4.41 9.03
N GLY A 160 7.36 3.30 9.72
CA GLY A 160 6.79 3.27 11.08
C GLY A 160 5.27 3.02 11.13
N GLY A 161 4.63 2.73 10.01
CA GLY A 161 3.23 2.31 9.95
C GLY A 161 3.06 0.79 9.99
N MET A 162 1.82 0.31 9.78
CA MET A 162 1.48 -1.11 9.82
C MET A 162 0.22 -1.40 9.00
N VAL A 163 0.12 -2.64 8.50
CA VAL A 163 -1.09 -3.14 7.84
C VAL A 163 -1.71 -4.24 8.69
N PHE A 164 -3.02 -4.14 8.88
CA PHE A 164 -3.82 -5.10 9.64
C PHE A 164 -5.02 -5.58 8.84
N HIS A 165 -5.53 -6.75 9.20
CA HIS A 165 -6.89 -7.14 8.88
C HIS A 165 -7.89 -6.25 9.65
N PRO A 166 -9.16 -6.15 9.20
CA PRO A 166 -10.16 -5.35 9.93
C PRO A 166 -10.46 -5.81 11.36
N ASP A 167 -10.11 -7.04 11.72
CA ASP A 167 -10.22 -7.59 13.06
C ASP A 167 -9.01 -7.29 13.97
N GLY A 168 -7.97 -6.65 13.41
CA GLY A 168 -6.77 -6.24 14.14
C GLY A 168 -5.59 -7.22 14.05
N GLU A 169 -5.75 -8.34 13.36
CA GLU A 169 -4.64 -9.27 13.12
C GLU A 169 -3.63 -8.70 12.12
N ILE A 170 -2.36 -9.00 12.32
CA ILE A 170 -1.27 -8.55 11.41
C ILE A 170 -1.49 -9.13 10.02
N TYR A 171 -1.34 -8.29 9.00
CA TYR A 171 -1.51 -8.70 7.62
C TYR A 171 -0.31 -9.51 7.11
N HIS A 172 -0.59 -10.66 6.51
CA HIS A 172 0.39 -11.61 6.00
C HIS A 172 0.23 -11.86 4.50
N TYR A 173 1.33 -12.31 3.88
CA TYR A 173 1.47 -12.64 2.46
C TYR A 173 1.76 -14.14 2.25
N GLY A 174 1.59 -14.60 1.01
CA GLY A 174 1.71 -16.01 0.66
C GLY A 174 0.40 -16.76 0.79
N LYS A 175 -0.72 -16.05 0.65
CA LYS A 175 -2.07 -16.63 0.65
C LYS A 175 -2.31 -17.48 -0.60
N LYS A 176 -3.28 -18.38 -0.51
CA LYS A 176 -3.73 -19.14 -1.67
C LYS A 176 -4.15 -18.18 -2.80
N ASP A 177 -3.70 -18.48 -4.02
CA ASP A 177 -3.97 -17.72 -5.24
C ASP A 177 -3.54 -16.25 -5.17
N TYR A 178 -2.69 -15.87 -4.21
CA TYR A 178 -2.17 -14.50 -3.98
C TYR A 178 -3.25 -13.43 -3.89
N ARG A 179 -4.47 -13.80 -3.50
CA ARG A 179 -5.59 -12.89 -3.38
C ARG A 179 -5.62 -12.24 -1.99
N ASN A 180 -5.74 -10.94 -1.98
CA ASN A 180 -5.87 -10.18 -0.74
C ASN A 180 -7.27 -10.31 -0.13
N THR A 181 -7.30 -10.44 1.19
CA THR A 181 -8.48 -10.16 2.02
C THR A 181 -8.55 -8.66 2.29
N PRO A 182 -9.67 -8.13 2.83
CA PRO A 182 -9.74 -6.75 3.29
C PRO A 182 -8.59 -6.39 4.24
N PHE A 183 -8.10 -5.16 4.13
CA PHE A 183 -7.03 -4.66 4.99
C PHE A 183 -7.19 -3.17 5.29
N ILE A 184 -6.48 -2.71 6.33
CA ILE A 184 -6.36 -1.31 6.67
C ILE A 184 -4.87 -1.02 6.92
N ALA A 185 -4.32 -0.11 6.10
CA ALA A 185 -2.95 0.37 6.24
C ALA A 185 -2.96 1.65 7.08
N TYR A 186 -2.33 1.60 8.24
CA TYR A 186 -2.28 2.68 9.21
C TYR A 186 -0.90 3.36 9.20
N GLY A 187 -0.90 4.70 9.30
CA GLY A 187 0.26 5.46 9.73
C GLY A 187 0.47 5.31 11.24
N GLN A 188 0.46 6.42 11.99
CA GLN A 188 0.48 6.36 13.47
C GLN A 188 -0.93 6.17 14.08
N LEU A 189 -1.98 6.19 13.27
CA LEU A 189 -3.32 5.86 13.73
C LEU A 189 -3.33 4.39 14.16
N THR A 190 -3.57 4.12 15.44
CA THR A 190 -3.70 2.75 15.93
C THR A 190 -5.14 2.26 15.77
N PRO A 191 -5.35 0.95 15.50
CA PRO A 191 -6.69 0.39 15.55
C PRO A 191 -7.31 0.69 16.91
N SER A 192 -8.50 1.29 16.93
CA SER A 192 -9.26 1.42 18.18
C SER A 192 -9.55 0.01 18.69
N ALA A 193 -9.07 -0.32 19.88
CA ALA A 193 -9.48 -1.55 20.53
C ALA A 193 -11.01 -1.55 20.62
N LYS A 194 -11.64 -2.52 19.98
CA LYS A 194 -13.09 -2.71 20.16
C LYS A 194 -13.31 -3.07 21.63
N THR A 195 -13.89 -2.11 22.37
CA THR A 195 -14.44 -2.36 23.69
C THR A 195 -15.68 -3.23 23.61
#